data_5b105ce6961038b77b5974224ba8de3a
#
_entry.id   5b105ce6961038b77b5974224ba8de3a
#
_cell.length_a   1.000
_cell.length_b   1.000
_cell.length_c   1.000
_cell.angle_alpha   90.00
_cell.angle_beta   90.00
_cell.angle_gamma   90.00
#
_symmetry.space_group_name_H-M   'P 1'
#
loop_
_entity.id
_entity.type
_entity.pdbx_description
1 polymer ?
#
loop_
_entity_poly.entity_id
_entity_poly.type
_entity_poly.pdbx_seq_one_letter_code
_entity_poly.pdbx_strand_id
1 'polypeptide(L)'
;MTLPPENFVPSSQNFFMPAEWESHSSTWLVWPHNKKTWDSNDLIDVESAYIDIIRNLVVHENINILVCDEQSKVRVTSLLNINKVNSKHIFFYKISTNDVWIRDFGPNFVVRDTSVGRQIAINHWHFNSWGQKYPWEKDNEAGYKIVCESNFRWFNPKIILEGGAIDVNGKGTCLTTTSCLLNPNRNKGLSQKRMEEYLKNHLGVNNIIWLSGKLIGDDTDGHIDNIARFITPTTIVYISEKNKQDDNYLSLKKVEETLKKAKDQDGKPFNLISLPMPHEIKEKDFRFPASYANFYIGNNVVLVPAFNDPNDYVVKEVLKAQFTDKKITLIDSRILIKGQGGIHCITQQQPKHSNL
;
A
#
# COMPACT_ATOMS: atom_id res chain seq x y z
N MET A 1 10.39 21.83 -15.74
CA MET A 1 8.92 21.97 -15.88
C MET A 1 8.45 22.99 -14.86
N THR A 2 7.68 24.00 -15.27
CA THR A 2 7.09 24.97 -14.35
C THR A 2 5.97 24.29 -13.56
N LEU A 3 5.93 24.48 -12.24
CA LEU A 3 4.83 24.03 -11.41
C LEU A 3 3.51 24.64 -11.93
N PRO A 4 2.43 23.87 -12.06
CA PRO A 4 1.12 24.40 -12.42
C PRO A 4 0.62 25.37 -11.34
N PRO A 5 -0.27 26.33 -11.67
CA PRO A 5 -0.83 27.25 -10.69
C PRO A 5 -1.54 26.51 -9.54
N GLU A 6 -1.53 27.09 -8.34
CA GLU A 6 -2.01 26.45 -7.07
C GLU A 6 -3.45 25.93 -7.12
N ASN A 7 -4.27 26.37 -8.05
CA ASN A 7 -5.67 25.93 -8.23
C ASN A 7 -5.85 24.75 -9.18
N PHE A 8 -4.74 24.12 -9.64
CA PHE A 8 -4.78 23.09 -10.65
C PHE A 8 -4.61 21.73 -10.00
N VAL A 9 -5.72 21.14 -9.55
CA VAL A 9 -5.76 19.84 -8.86
C VAL A 9 -6.18 18.71 -9.80
N PRO A 10 -5.81 17.45 -9.55
CA PRO A 10 -6.14 16.30 -10.39
C PRO A 10 -7.63 16.21 -10.77
N SER A 11 -8.53 16.31 -9.80
CA SER A 11 -9.97 16.17 -10.02
C SER A 11 -10.55 17.22 -10.96
N SER A 12 -10.00 18.45 -10.97
CA SER A 12 -10.42 19.51 -11.91
C SER A 12 -10.12 19.16 -13.37
N GLN A 13 -9.35 18.11 -13.61
CA GLN A 13 -8.97 17.58 -14.91
C GLN A 13 -9.45 16.15 -15.12
N ASN A 14 -10.43 15.72 -14.35
CA ASN A 14 -11.01 14.38 -14.38
C ASN A 14 -10.02 13.25 -14.07
N PHE A 15 -8.92 13.55 -13.34
CA PHE A 15 -8.08 12.49 -12.80
C PHE A 15 -8.69 11.94 -11.52
N PHE A 16 -8.59 10.63 -11.35
CA PHE A 16 -9.00 9.91 -10.14
C PHE A 16 -8.00 8.80 -9.81
N MET A 17 -7.92 8.40 -8.55
CA MET A 17 -7.13 7.24 -8.14
C MET A 17 -7.88 5.97 -8.53
N PRO A 18 -7.30 5.10 -9.39
CA PRO A 18 -7.90 3.83 -9.76
C PRO A 18 -7.85 2.85 -8.59
N ALA A 19 -8.74 1.86 -8.60
CA ALA A 19 -8.69 0.77 -7.64
C ALA A 19 -7.45 -0.11 -7.87
N GLU A 20 -6.93 -0.75 -6.81
CA GLU A 20 -5.72 -1.56 -6.90
C GLU A 20 -5.88 -2.79 -7.82
N TRP A 21 -7.08 -3.33 -7.98
CA TRP A 21 -7.33 -4.47 -8.89
C TRP A 21 -7.40 -4.10 -10.38
N GLU A 22 -7.33 -2.82 -10.73
CA GLU A 22 -7.24 -2.41 -12.14
C GLU A 22 -5.88 -2.81 -12.72
N SER A 23 -5.80 -2.94 -14.05
CA SER A 23 -4.58 -3.43 -14.70
C SER A 23 -3.36 -2.55 -14.42
N HIS A 24 -2.26 -3.16 -14.05
CA HIS A 24 -0.97 -2.53 -13.79
C HIS A 24 -0.04 -2.62 -15.02
N SER A 25 0.76 -1.59 -15.24
CA SER A 25 1.95 -1.66 -16.11
C SER A 25 3.15 -2.22 -15.33
N SER A 26 3.24 -1.89 -14.05
CA SER A 26 4.34 -2.35 -13.19
C SER A 26 4.01 -2.26 -11.70
N THR A 27 4.79 -3.00 -10.92
CA THR A 27 4.89 -2.84 -9.45
C THR A 27 6.25 -2.27 -9.10
N TRP A 28 6.27 -1.27 -8.24
CA TRP A 28 7.47 -0.66 -7.65
C TRP A 28 7.81 -1.33 -6.33
N LEU A 29 9.11 -1.57 -6.11
CA LEU A 29 9.71 -2.12 -4.90
C LEU A 29 10.98 -1.33 -4.56
N VAL A 30 11.38 -1.35 -3.29
CA VAL A 30 12.72 -0.95 -2.87
C VAL A 30 13.44 -2.19 -2.34
N TRP A 31 14.64 -2.48 -2.84
CA TRP A 31 15.38 -3.63 -2.33
C TRP A 31 15.81 -3.45 -0.87
N PRO A 32 15.60 -4.44 -0.01
CA PRO A 32 15.90 -4.33 1.42
C PRO A 32 17.39 -4.12 1.68
N HIS A 33 17.70 -3.13 2.52
CA HIS A 33 19.08 -2.72 2.78
C HIS A 33 19.32 -2.15 4.18
N ASN A 34 18.26 -1.74 4.90
CA ASN A 34 18.38 -1.07 6.19
C ASN A 34 18.60 -2.09 7.31
N LYS A 35 19.83 -2.15 7.83
CA LYS A 35 20.22 -3.05 8.94
C LYS A 35 19.65 -2.65 10.30
N LYS A 36 18.98 -1.49 10.41
CA LYS A 36 18.28 -1.09 11.63
C LYS A 36 16.85 -1.61 11.66
N THR A 37 16.26 -1.85 10.48
CA THR A 37 14.94 -2.45 10.34
C THR A 37 15.01 -3.97 10.44
N TRP A 38 15.98 -4.57 9.76
CA TRP A 38 16.30 -6.00 9.85
C TRP A 38 17.82 -6.13 10.03
N ASP A 39 18.25 -6.93 10.97
CA ASP A 39 19.68 -7.19 11.13
C ASP A 39 20.25 -7.95 9.92
N SER A 40 21.56 -8.21 9.92
CA SER A 40 22.24 -8.82 8.78
C SER A 40 21.78 -10.27 8.51
N ASN A 41 21.27 -10.98 9.51
CA ASN A 41 20.76 -12.35 9.34
C ASN A 41 19.32 -12.29 8.82
N ASP A 42 18.48 -11.47 9.44
CA ASP A 42 17.09 -11.24 9.03
C ASP A 42 17.01 -10.72 7.59
N LEU A 43 17.96 -9.89 7.12
CA LEU A 43 17.98 -9.38 5.75
C LEU A 43 18.07 -10.49 4.69
N ILE A 44 18.72 -11.64 4.98
CA ILE A 44 18.79 -12.78 4.06
C ILE A 44 17.39 -13.37 3.85
N ASP A 45 16.63 -13.50 4.92
CA ASP A 45 15.27 -14.04 4.87
C ASP A 45 14.30 -13.03 4.23
N VAL A 46 14.49 -11.71 4.48
CA VAL A 46 13.75 -10.65 3.81
C VAL A 46 14.01 -10.66 2.30
N GLU A 47 15.28 -10.78 1.86
CA GLU A 47 15.62 -10.91 0.44
C GLU A 47 14.92 -12.14 -0.18
N SER A 48 14.83 -13.26 0.55
CA SER A 48 14.11 -14.46 0.09
C SER A 48 12.61 -14.19 -0.10
N ALA A 49 11.96 -13.51 0.84
CA ALA A 49 10.56 -13.11 0.71
C ALA A 49 10.35 -12.18 -0.50
N TYR A 50 11.27 -11.23 -0.75
CA TYR A 50 11.24 -10.36 -1.92
C TYR A 50 11.36 -11.15 -3.23
N ILE A 51 12.24 -12.14 -3.29
CA ILE A 51 12.37 -13.03 -4.45
C ILE A 51 11.05 -13.76 -4.74
N ASP A 52 10.37 -14.25 -3.70
CA ASP A 52 9.08 -14.91 -3.86
C ASP A 52 7.98 -13.95 -4.33
N ILE A 53 7.95 -12.74 -3.83
CA ILE A 53 7.05 -11.67 -4.31
C ILE A 53 7.32 -11.39 -5.79
N ILE A 54 8.58 -11.11 -6.15
CA ILE A 54 8.99 -10.80 -7.52
C ILE A 54 8.67 -11.96 -8.47
N ARG A 55 8.96 -13.19 -8.08
CA ARG A 55 8.68 -14.40 -8.89
C ARG A 55 7.21 -14.53 -9.26
N ASN A 56 6.30 -14.18 -8.34
CA ASN A 56 4.87 -14.29 -8.59
C ASN A 56 4.31 -13.09 -9.39
N LEU A 57 4.92 -11.91 -9.30
CA LEU A 57 4.48 -10.71 -10.01
C LEU A 57 5.05 -10.60 -11.43
N VAL A 58 6.34 -10.93 -11.63
CA VAL A 58 7.08 -10.67 -12.88
C VAL A 58 6.52 -11.39 -14.10
N VAL A 59 5.78 -12.46 -13.90
CA VAL A 59 5.10 -13.22 -14.98
C VAL A 59 3.85 -12.52 -15.49
N HIS A 60 3.39 -11.48 -14.81
CA HIS A 60 2.13 -10.78 -15.11
C HIS A 60 2.30 -9.28 -15.35
N GLU A 61 3.35 -8.67 -14.80
CA GLU A 61 3.61 -7.23 -14.89
C GLU A 61 5.10 -6.93 -14.75
N ASN A 62 5.52 -5.73 -15.16
CA ASN A 62 6.90 -5.31 -14.97
C ASN A 62 7.16 -5.03 -13.49
N ILE A 63 8.42 -5.20 -13.08
CA ILE A 63 8.88 -4.89 -11.72
C ILE A 63 9.92 -3.79 -11.79
N ASN A 64 9.68 -2.69 -11.10
CA ASN A 64 10.59 -1.57 -10.95
C ASN A 64 11.22 -1.64 -9.55
N ILE A 65 12.54 -1.80 -9.49
CA ILE A 65 13.26 -1.97 -8.22
C ILE A 65 14.20 -0.79 -7.98
N LEU A 66 14.00 -0.07 -6.88
CA LEU A 66 14.96 0.91 -6.40
C LEU A 66 16.11 0.17 -5.70
N VAL A 67 17.32 0.58 -6.05
CA VAL A 67 18.57 0.11 -5.43
C VAL A 67 19.41 1.33 -5.02
N CYS A 68 20.13 1.21 -3.91
CA CYS A 68 20.92 2.34 -3.40
C CYS A 68 22.12 2.69 -4.30
N ASP A 69 22.74 1.66 -4.92
CA ASP A 69 23.97 1.78 -5.70
C ASP A 69 24.12 0.61 -6.70
N GLU A 70 25.20 0.64 -7.49
CA GLU A 70 25.49 -0.39 -8.47
C GLU A 70 25.84 -1.74 -7.82
N GLN A 71 26.47 -1.74 -6.64
CA GLN A 71 26.78 -2.97 -5.91
C GLN A 71 25.49 -3.70 -5.48
N SER A 72 24.52 -2.95 -4.97
CA SER A 72 23.19 -3.48 -4.64
C SER A 72 22.51 -4.06 -5.87
N LYS A 73 22.55 -3.37 -7.03
CA LYS A 73 22.01 -3.89 -8.29
C LYS A 73 22.66 -5.22 -8.71
N VAL A 74 23.98 -5.31 -8.63
CA VAL A 74 24.71 -6.56 -8.95
C VAL A 74 24.27 -7.67 -8.00
N ARG A 75 24.17 -7.42 -6.69
CA ARG A 75 23.67 -8.39 -5.71
C ARG A 75 22.26 -8.88 -6.06
N VAL A 76 21.32 -7.97 -6.29
CA VAL A 76 19.93 -8.30 -6.65
C VAL A 76 19.90 -9.16 -7.91
N THR A 77 20.62 -8.75 -8.95
CA THR A 77 20.69 -9.50 -10.21
C THR A 77 21.22 -10.91 -10.00
N SER A 78 22.23 -11.08 -9.17
CA SER A 78 22.79 -12.39 -8.82
C SER A 78 21.78 -13.26 -8.09
N LEU A 79 21.06 -12.70 -7.11
CA LEU A 79 20.01 -13.43 -6.36
C LEU A 79 18.85 -13.84 -7.26
N LEU A 80 18.39 -12.98 -8.16
CA LEU A 80 17.36 -13.30 -9.15
C LEU A 80 17.79 -14.47 -10.05
N ASN A 81 19.03 -14.45 -10.55
CA ASN A 81 19.58 -15.52 -11.39
C ASN A 81 19.69 -16.85 -10.64
N ILE A 82 20.26 -16.87 -9.43
CA ILE A 82 20.37 -18.06 -8.58
C ILE A 82 18.98 -18.67 -8.35
N ASN A 83 17.98 -17.85 -8.12
CA ASN A 83 16.61 -18.26 -7.88
C ASN A 83 15.79 -18.48 -9.17
N LYS A 84 16.44 -18.45 -10.34
CA LYS A 84 15.83 -18.69 -11.67
C LYS A 84 14.60 -17.78 -11.96
N VAL A 85 14.63 -16.55 -11.46
CA VAL A 85 13.61 -15.54 -11.77
C VAL A 85 13.93 -14.91 -13.12
N ASN A 86 12.95 -14.87 -14.03
CA ASN A 86 13.13 -14.23 -15.33
C ASN A 86 13.22 -12.68 -15.16
N SER A 87 14.39 -12.13 -15.40
CA SER A 87 14.66 -10.70 -15.20
C SER A 87 14.31 -9.80 -16.40
N LYS A 88 13.74 -10.36 -17.49
CA LYS A 88 13.41 -9.60 -18.72
C LYS A 88 12.48 -8.41 -18.46
N HIS A 89 11.61 -8.51 -17.48
CA HIS A 89 10.62 -7.50 -17.09
C HIS A 89 10.96 -6.84 -15.76
N ILE A 90 12.24 -6.84 -15.36
CA ILE A 90 12.73 -6.19 -14.13
C ILE A 90 13.61 -5.01 -14.51
N PHE A 91 13.27 -3.83 -13.99
CA PHE A 91 13.96 -2.57 -14.26
C PHE A 91 14.53 -2.02 -12.96
N PHE A 92 15.77 -1.55 -12.99
CA PHE A 92 16.46 -1.02 -11.83
C PHE A 92 16.59 0.50 -11.90
N TYR A 93 16.29 1.15 -10.79
CA TYR A 93 16.44 2.58 -10.60
C TYR A 93 17.42 2.83 -9.47
N LYS A 94 18.50 3.56 -9.75
CA LYS A 94 19.53 3.87 -8.75
C LYS A 94 19.11 5.09 -7.96
N ILE A 95 18.25 4.88 -6.96
CA ILE A 95 17.70 5.88 -6.07
C ILE A 95 17.89 5.40 -4.62
N SER A 96 18.70 6.13 -3.85
CA SER A 96 18.93 5.79 -2.43
C SER A 96 17.71 6.15 -1.59
N THR A 97 17.37 5.28 -0.64
CA THR A 97 16.30 5.45 0.34
C THR A 97 16.82 5.31 1.78
N ASN A 98 16.02 5.70 2.75
CA ASN A 98 16.27 5.34 4.15
C ASN A 98 15.78 3.92 4.44
N ASP A 99 14.61 3.54 3.89
CA ASP A 99 14.00 2.23 4.08
C ASP A 99 13.23 1.78 2.83
N VAL A 100 12.39 0.75 2.96
CA VAL A 100 11.76 0.00 1.85
C VAL A 100 10.28 0.31 1.62
N TRP A 101 9.66 1.14 2.45
CA TRP A 101 8.22 1.33 2.55
C TRP A 101 7.65 2.20 1.42
N ILE A 102 7.83 1.73 0.17
CA ILE A 102 7.47 2.49 -1.04
C ILE A 102 5.97 2.75 -1.18
N ARG A 103 5.12 1.98 -0.50
CA ARG A 103 3.69 2.28 -0.42
C ARG A 103 3.44 3.67 0.13
N ASP A 104 4.25 4.11 1.11
CA ASP A 104 4.02 5.31 1.87
C ASP A 104 4.71 6.56 1.32
N PHE A 105 5.89 6.39 0.73
CA PHE A 105 6.62 7.53 0.14
C PHE A 105 6.65 7.51 -1.40
N GLY A 106 6.20 6.42 -2.02
CA GLY A 106 6.22 6.25 -3.46
C GLY A 106 5.18 7.10 -4.20
N PRO A 107 5.17 7.03 -5.53
CA PRO A 107 4.24 7.78 -6.35
C PRO A 107 2.79 7.30 -6.14
N ASN A 108 1.89 8.21 -5.78
CA ASN A 108 0.46 7.92 -5.77
C ASN A 108 -0.13 8.23 -7.15
N PHE A 109 -0.41 7.20 -7.91
CA PHE A 109 -0.87 7.34 -9.29
C PHE A 109 -2.36 7.67 -9.36
N VAL A 110 -2.69 8.60 -10.26
CA VAL A 110 -4.05 8.93 -10.67
C VAL A 110 -4.17 8.82 -12.18
N VAL A 111 -5.35 8.46 -12.65
CA VAL A 111 -5.60 8.22 -14.07
C VAL A 111 -6.79 9.04 -14.57
N ARG A 112 -6.79 9.28 -15.87
CA ARG A 112 -7.90 9.90 -16.57
C ARG A 112 -8.14 9.15 -17.88
N ASP A 113 -9.37 8.72 -18.12
CA ASP A 113 -9.75 8.10 -19.39
C ASP A 113 -10.14 9.20 -20.39
N THR A 114 -9.61 9.11 -21.62
CA THR A 114 -9.85 10.05 -22.70
C THR A 114 -10.22 9.31 -23.98
N SER A 115 -10.68 10.02 -24.99
CA SER A 115 -11.00 9.44 -26.31
C SER A 115 -9.78 8.81 -27.01
N VAL A 116 -8.55 9.18 -26.59
CA VAL A 116 -7.31 8.66 -27.16
C VAL A 116 -6.58 7.69 -26.22
N GLY A 117 -7.21 7.30 -25.12
CA GLY A 117 -6.71 6.32 -24.16
C GLY A 117 -6.53 6.85 -22.74
N ARG A 118 -5.99 6.00 -21.87
CA ARG A 118 -5.79 6.29 -20.44
C ARG A 118 -4.49 7.06 -20.24
N GLN A 119 -4.59 8.20 -19.61
CA GLN A 119 -3.46 9.04 -19.19
C GLN A 119 -3.17 8.83 -17.71
N ILE A 120 -1.90 8.94 -17.33
CA ILE A 120 -1.42 8.82 -15.94
C ILE A 120 -0.88 10.17 -15.47
N ALA A 121 -1.14 10.47 -14.21
CA ALA A 121 -0.45 11.52 -13.46
C ALA A 121 -0.10 11.00 -12.06
N ILE A 122 0.69 11.75 -11.31
CA ILE A 122 1.17 11.38 -9.99
C ILE A 122 0.83 12.48 -8.99
N ASN A 123 0.25 12.12 -7.85
CA ASN A 123 0.32 12.94 -6.64
C ASN A 123 1.62 12.60 -5.92
N HIS A 124 2.47 13.58 -5.73
CA HIS A 124 3.64 13.47 -4.88
C HIS A 124 3.30 14.03 -3.50
N TRP A 125 2.85 13.15 -2.60
CA TRP A 125 2.63 13.48 -1.20
C TRP A 125 3.96 13.66 -0.48
N HIS A 126 4.01 14.53 0.53
CA HIS A 126 5.17 14.58 1.40
C HIS A 126 5.14 13.41 2.39
N PHE A 127 6.31 12.86 2.68
CA PHE A 127 6.51 11.79 3.63
C PHE A 127 7.40 12.26 4.78
N ASN A 128 7.04 11.91 6.02
CA ASN A 128 7.80 12.28 7.21
C ASN A 128 8.03 11.11 8.17
N SER A 129 8.08 9.88 7.66
CA SER A 129 8.26 8.66 8.45
C SER A 129 7.29 8.54 9.62
N TRP A 130 5.99 8.59 9.28
CA TRP A 130 4.87 8.38 10.20
C TRP A 130 4.90 9.32 11.43
N GLY A 131 5.33 10.54 11.23
CA GLY A 131 5.44 11.54 12.29
C GLY A 131 6.86 11.71 12.83
N GLN A 132 7.87 11.59 11.98
CA GLN A 132 9.29 11.78 12.29
C GLN A 132 9.85 10.74 13.31
N LYS A 133 9.31 9.52 13.25
CA LYS A 133 9.76 8.43 14.12
C LYS A 133 11.13 7.87 13.72
N TYR A 134 11.46 7.96 12.42
CA TYR A 134 12.69 7.45 11.82
C TYR A 134 13.31 8.47 10.85
N PRO A 135 14.56 8.30 10.38
CA PRO A 135 15.10 9.06 9.25
C PRO A 135 14.25 8.87 8.00
N TRP A 136 13.96 9.94 7.27
CA TRP A 136 12.97 9.91 6.19
C TRP A 136 13.32 10.78 4.96
N GLU A 137 14.35 11.60 5.06
CA GLU A 137 14.67 12.61 4.05
C GLU A 137 14.94 11.97 2.69
N LYS A 138 15.66 10.83 2.67
CA LYS A 138 15.94 10.09 1.43
C LYS A 138 14.70 9.45 0.85
N ASP A 139 13.78 8.96 1.67
CA ASP A 139 12.53 8.36 1.23
C ASP A 139 11.63 9.40 0.57
N ASN A 140 11.47 10.56 1.20
CA ASN A 140 10.73 11.69 0.61
C ASN A 140 11.38 12.19 -0.70
N GLU A 141 12.73 12.24 -0.74
CA GLU A 141 13.48 12.59 -1.96
C GLU A 141 13.33 11.51 -3.04
N ALA A 142 13.31 10.23 -2.66
CA ALA A 142 13.13 9.11 -3.59
C ALA A 142 11.78 9.18 -4.31
N GLY A 143 10.69 9.47 -3.58
CA GLY A 143 9.38 9.72 -4.18
C GLY A 143 9.43 10.81 -5.25
N TYR A 144 10.11 11.93 -4.96
CA TYR A 144 10.30 13.02 -5.93
C TYR A 144 11.15 12.59 -7.15
N LYS A 145 12.24 11.84 -6.94
CA LYS A 145 13.10 11.35 -8.04
C LYS A 145 12.34 10.42 -8.98
N ILE A 146 11.52 9.50 -8.45
CA ILE A 146 10.66 8.63 -9.27
C ILE A 146 9.73 9.47 -10.15
N VAL A 147 9.12 10.50 -9.58
CA VAL A 147 8.25 11.43 -10.32
C VAL A 147 9.01 12.10 -11.45
N CYS A 148 10.22 12.63 -11.19
CA CYS A 148 11.04 13.29 -12.20
C CYS A 148 11.49 12.36 -13.35
N GLU A 149 11.78 11.10 -13.03
CA GLU A 149 12.22 10.10 -14.02
C GLU A 149 11.05 9.50 -14.82
N SER A 150 9.82 9.56 -14.30
CA SER A 150 8.65 8.92 -14.92
C SER A 150 8.13 9.59 -16.19
N ASN A 151 8.48 10.85 -16.45
CA ASN A 151 7.91 11.70 -17.51
C ASN A 151 6.38 11.91 -17.40
N PHE A 152 5.74 11.47 -16.32
CA PHE A 152 4.33 11.72 -16.08
C PHE A 152 4.10 13.14 -15.56
N ARG A 153 2.93 13.66 -15.85
CA ARG A 153 2.45 14.85 -15.15
C ARG A 153 2.35 14.57 -13.65
N TRP A 154 2.64 15.56 -12.81
CA TRP A 154 2.55 15.38 -11.38
C TRP A 154 1.98 16.62 -10.67
N PHE A 155 1.48 16.38 -9.46
CA PHE A 155 0.89 17.37 -8.58
C PHE A 155 1.57 17.28 -7.22
N ASN A 156 1.79 18.44 -6.59
CA ASN A 156 2.35 18.53 -5.24
C ASN A 156 1.33 19.13 -4.28
N PRO A 157 0.61 18.30 -3.52
CA PRO A 157 -0.39 18.76 -2.55
C PRO A 157 0.18 19.53 -1.35
N LYS A 158 1.48 19.43 -1.11
CA LYS A 158 2.20 20.06 0.02
C LYS A 158 1.66 19.65 1.40
N ILE A 159 1.08 18.46 1.52
CA ILE A 159 0.69 17.84 2.79
C ILE A 159 1.36 16.49 2.93
N ILE A 160 1.46 16.03 4.18
CA ILE A 160 1.94 14.70 4.50
C ILE A 160 0.78 13.71 4.37
N LEU A 161 0.98 12.68 3.55
CA LEU A 161 0.04 11.57 3.40
C LEU A 161 0.80 10.33 2.90
N GLU A 162 0.55 9.22 3.56
CA GLU A 162 1.10 7.91 3.20
C GLU A 162 0.10 7.12 2.34
N GLY A 163 0.60 6.40 1.32
CA GLY A 163 -0.27 5.58 0.47
C GLY A 163 -0.99 4.45 1.22
N GLY A 164 -0.37 3.91 2.28
CA GLY A 164 -0.99 2.92 3.16
C GLY A 164 -2.13 3.46 4.04
N ALA A 165 -2.23 4.79 4.18
CA ALA A 165 -3.31 5.44 4.93
C ALA A 165 -4.62 5.57 4.14
N ILE A 166 -4.63 5.24 2.85
CA ILE A 166 -5.80 5.38 1.95
C ILE A 166 -6.04 4.10 1.15
N ASP A 167 -7.30 3.76 0.92
CA ASP A 167 -7.71 2.70 0.00
C ASP A 167 -8.97 3.17 -0.76
N VAL A 168 -9.02 2.97 -2.08
CA VAL A 168 -10.10 3.50 -2.92
C VAL A 168 -10.77 2.41 -3.74
N ASN A 169 -12.08 2.56 -3.98
CA ASN A 169 -12.83 1.63 -4.82
C ASN A 169 -12.82 1.97 -6.32
N GLY A 170 -12.09 3.00 -6.75
CA GLY A 170 -12.06 3.45 -8.15
C GLY A 170 -13.39 4.02 -8.68
N LYS A 171 -14.40 4.19 -7.82
CA LYS A 171 -15.74 4.70 -8.16
C LYS A 171 -16.16 5.91 -7.32
N GLY A 172 -15.24 6.46 -6.55
CA GLY A 172 -15.49 7.69 -5.80
C GLY A 172 -15.56 7.51 -4.29
N THR A 173 -15.32 6.32 -3.74
CA THR A 173 -15.22 6.12 -2.28
C THR A 173 -13.79 5.84 -1.85
N CYS A 174 -13.37 6.45 -0.75
CA CYS A 174 -12.09 6.24 -0.07
C CYS A 174 -12.32 5.75 1.36
N LEU A 175 -11.57 4.73 1.77
CA LEU A 175 -11.40 4.31 3.17
C LEU A 175 -10.16 4.98 3.74
N THR A 176 -10.23 5.42 4.98
CA THR A 176 -9.09 5.94 5.74
C THR A 176 -9.35 5.86 7.24
N THR A 177 -8.37 6.24 8.06
CA THR A 177 -8.50 6.26 9.52
C THR A 177 -8.33 7.65 10.11
N THR A 178 -9.08 7.92 11.18
CA THR A 178 -8.94 9.16 11.95
C THR A 178 -7.63 9.20 12.73
N SER A 179 -7.18 8.05 13.24
CA SER A 179 -5.96 7.92 14.05
C SER A 179 -4.68 8.27 13.27
N CYS A 180 -4.67 8.01 11.95
CA CYS A 180 -3.55 8.35 11.07
C CYS A 180 -3.68 9.76 10.48
N LEU A 181 -4.65 9.99 9.58
CA LEU A 181 -4.69 11.25 8.81
C LEU A 181 -4.98 12.50 9.63
N LEU A 182 -5.64 12.37 10.80
CA LEU A 182 -5.89 13.49 11.71
C LEU A 182 -4.90 13.53 12.87
N ASN A 183 -3.87 12.69 12.85
CA ASN A 183 -2.82 12.74 13.86
C ASN A 183 -2.00 14.04 13.68
N PRO A 184 -1.80 14.82 14.76
CA PRO A 184 -1.06 16.09 14.67
C PRO A 184 0.42 15.90 14.28
N ASN A 185 0.97 14.68 14.35
CA ASN A 185 2.33 14.37 13.90
C ASN A 185 2.48 14.30 12.37
N ARG A 186 1.38 14.37 11.60
CA ARG A 186 1.37 14.56 10.14
C ARG A 186 1.18 16.03 9.80
N ASN A 187 -0.05 16.50 9.82
CA ASN A 187 -0.45 17.84 9.38
C ASN A 187 -1.06 18.62 10.55
N LYS A 188 -0.21 19.16 11.45
CA LYS A 188 -0.66 19.85 12.66
C LYS A 188 -1.67 20.95 12.35
N GLY A 189 -2.84 20.89 12.99
CA GLY A 189 -3.91 21.88 12.84
C GLY A 189 -4.79 21.68 11.61
N LEU A 190 -4.56 20.66 10.78
CA LEU A 190 -5.43 20.37 9.65
C LEU A 190 -6.72 19.71 10.14
N SER A 191 -7.87 20.35 9.86
CA SER A 191 -9.18 19.80 10.23
C SER A 191 -9.59 18.64 9.32
N GLN A 192 -10.49 17.77 9.80
CA GLN A 192 -11.05 16.68 9.00
C GLN A 192 -11.64 17.20 7.68
N LYS A 193 -12.45 18.28 7.75
CA LYS A 193 -13.04 18.92 6.56
C LYS A 193 -11.98 19.30 5.53
N ARG A 194 -10.87 19.88 5.97
CA ARG A 194 -9.79 20.28 5.07
C ARG A 194 -9.05 19.07 4.50
N MET A 195 -8.83 18.02 5.29
CA MET A 195 -8.27 16.76 4.79
C MET A 195 -9.19 16.14 3.72
N GLU A 196 -10.50 16.12 3.94
CA GLU A 196 -11.47 15.65 2.94
C GLU A 196 -11.41 16.43 1.63
N GLU A 197 -11.18 17.75 1.69
CA GLU A 197 -10.97 18.56 0.48
C GLU A 197 -9.73 18.14 -0.28
N TYR A 198 -8.60 17.83 0.41
CA TYR A 198 -7.41 17.29 -0.22
C TYR A 198 -7.68 15.93 -0.87
N LEU A 199 -8.33 15.00 -0.16
CA LEU A 199 -8.65 13.67 -0.71
C LEU A 199 -9.57 13.79 -1.94
N LYS A 200 -10.62 14.62 -1.89
CA LYS A 200 -11.51 14.88 -3.03
C LYS A 200 -10.76 15.46 -4.22
N ASN A 201 -9.93 16.46 -3.98
CA ASN A 201 -9.20 17.16 -5.02
C ASN A 201 -8.12 16.32 -5.69
N HIS A 202 -7.43 15.48 -4.92
CA HIS A 202 -6.27 14.75 -5.41
C HIS A 202 -6.55 13.28 -5.77
N LEU A 203 -7.56 12.66 -5.15
CA LEU A 203 -7.93 11.27 -5.45
C LEU A 203 -9.17 11.16 -6.35
N GLY A 204 -9.90 12.27 -6.60
CA GLY A 204 -11.13 12.25 -7.39
C GLY A 204 -12.27 11.49 -6.70
N VAL A 205 -12.26 11.43 -5.37
CA VAL A 205 -13.31 10.78 -4.56
C VAL A 205 -14.34 11.82 -4.09
N ASN A 206 -15.57 11.39 -3.82
CA ASN A 206 -16.63 12.25 -3.28
C ASN A 206 -17.20 11.72 -1.96
N ASN A 207 -16.94 10.46 -1.64
CA ASN A 207 -17.34 9.78 -0.42
C ASN A 207 -16.09 9.31 0.36
N ILE A 208 -16.00 9.64 1.65
CA ILE A 208 -14.86 9.27 2.50
C ILE A 208 -15.39 8.61 3.76
N ILE A 209 -14.97 7.37 3.98
CA ILE A 209 -15.33 6.59 5.16
C ILE A 209 -14.17 6.64 6.14
N TRP A 210 -14.41 7.28 7.27
CA TRP A 210 -13.46 7.40 8.37
C TRP A 210 -13.64 6.26 9.36
N LEU A 211 -12.64 5.40 9.47
CA LEU A 211 -12.61 4.33 10.47
C LEU A 211 -11.85 4.79 11.71
N SER A 212 -12.27 4.31 12.86
CA SER A 212 -11.61 4.58 14.13
C SER A 212 -11.06 3.25 14.68
N GLY A 213 -9.84 2.92 14.28
CA GLY A 213 -9.19 1.67 14.69
C GLY A 213 -7.72 1.64 14.30
N LYS A 214 -6.95 0.88 15.08
CA LYS A 214 -5.54 0.56 14.81
C LYS A 214 -5.25 -0.81 15.42
N LEU A 215 -4.21 -1.46 14.92
CA LEU A 215 -3.67 -2.68 15.51
C LEU A 215 -2.63 -2.37 16.58
N ILE A 216 -2.53 -3.23 17.58
CA ILE A 216 -1.43 -3.18 18.54
C ILE A 216 -0.11 -3.45 17.80
N GLY A 217 0.91 -2.67 18.14
CA GLY A 217 2.22 -2.73 17.48
C GLY A 217 2.31 -1.98 16.14
N ASP A 218 1.19 -1.46 15.63
CA ASP A 218 1.18 -0.66 14.39
C ASP A 218 1.80 0.73 14.64
N ASP A 219 2.97 0.92 14.05
CA ASP A 219 3.76 2.15 14.18
C ASP A 219 3.34 3.25 13.20
N THR A 220 2.41 2.96 12.31
CA THR A 220 1.87 3.92 11.33
C THR A 220 0.75 4.80 11.89
N ASP A 221 0.38 4.62 13.15
CA ASP A 221 -0.77 5.25 13.83
C ASP A 221 -2.13 4.76 13.30
N GLY A 222 -2.18 3.61 12.62
CA GLY A 222 -3.41 2.98 12.14
C GLY A 222 -3.64 3.14 10.65
N HIS A 223 -2.73 2.66 9.81
CA HIS A 223 -2.95 2.59 8.37
C HIS A 223 -4.14 1.72 8.02
N ILE A 224 -4.91 2.16 7.02
CA ILE A 224 -6.11 1.45 6.58
C ILE A 224 -5.79 0.10 5.94
N ASP A 225 -4.63 -0.03 5.30
CA ASP A 225 -4.18 -1.25 4.62
C ASP A 225 -3.90 -2.43 5.56
N ASN A 226 -3.81 -2.18 6.87
CA ASN A 226 -3.76 -3.20 7.91
C ASN A 226 -5.14 -3.55 8.48
N ILE A 227 -6.20 -2.82 8.12
CA ILE A 227 -7.51 -2.88 8.77
C ILE A 227 -8.61 -3.31 7.82
N ALA A 228 -8.73 -2.64 6.66
CA ALA A 228 -9.79 -2.89 5.70
C ALA A 228 -9.37 -2.48 4.29
N ARG A 229 -9.79 -3.25 3.29
CA ARG A 229 -9.46 -3.05 1.89
C ARG A 229 -10.66 -3.25 0.99
N PHE A 230 -10.77 -2.44 -0.05
CA PHE A 230 -11.66 -2.76 -1.16
C PHE A 230 -11.11 -3.92 -1.99
N ILE A 231 -12.00 -4.82 -2.44
CA ILE A 231 -11.67 -5.92 -3.38
C ILE A 231 -12.55 -5.86 -4.63
N THR A 232 -13.65 -5.13 -4.57
CA THR A 232 -14.51 -4.75 -5.71
C THR A 232 -15.06 -3.34 -5.42
N PRO A 233 -15.73 -2.69 -6.39
CA PRO A 233 -16.34 -1.38 -6.15
C PRO A 233 -17.32 -1.33 -4.96
N THR A 234 -17.90 -2.47 -4.58
CA THR A 234 -18.96 -2.57 -3.57
C THR A 234 -18.66 -3.58 -2.45
N THR A 235 -17.47 -4.19 -2.44
CA THR A 235 -17.08 -5.19 -1.42
C THR A 235 -15.85 -4.74 -0.67
N ILE A 236 -15.94 -4.75 0.65
CA ILE A 236 -14.84 -4.47 1.57
C ILE A 236 -14.50 -5.74 2.35
N VAL A 237 -13.23 -6.13 2.35
CA VAL A 237 -12.70 -7.08 3.35
C VAL A 237 -12.15 -6.30 4.52
N TYR A 238 -12.34 -6.80 5.74
CA TYR A 238 -11.85 -6.17 6.95
C TYR A 238 -11.39 -7.22 7.96
N ILE A 239 -10.42 -6.86 8.78
CA ILE A 239 -9.89 -7.74 9.83
C ILE A 239 -10.85 -7.75 11.02
N SER A 240 -11.09 -8.92 11.57
CA SER A 240 -11.92 -9.11 12.76
C SER A 240 -11.23 -10.00 13.79
N GLU A 241 -11.39 -9.66 15.07
CA GLU A 241 -10.94 -10.47 16.18
C GLU A 241 -12.18 -10.99 16.96
N LYS A 242 -12.21 -12.30 17.21
CA LYS A 242 -13.32 -12.95 17.95
C LYS A 242 -13.04 -13.12 19.43
N ASN A 243 -11.76 -13.18 19.81
CA ASN A 243 -11.37 -13.27 21.21
C ASN A 243 -11.54 -11.91 21.89
N LYS A 244 -12.53 -11.82 22.76
CA LYS A 244 -12.83 -10.58 23.51
C LYS A 244 -11.72 -10.14 24.47
N GLN A 245 -10.78 -11.02 24.77
CA GLN A 245 -9.63 -10.73 25.63
C GLN A 245 -8.41 -10.25 24.83
N ASP A 246 -8.45 -10.32 23.49
CA ASP A 246 -7.37 -9.78 22.66
C ASP A 246 -7.42 -8.24 22.64
N ASP A 247 -6.27 -7.61 22.77
CA ASP A 247 -6.14 -6.16 22.83
C ASP A 247 -6.65 -5.46 21.55
N ASN A 248 -6.69 -6.16 20.42
CA ASN A 248 -7.25 -5.63 19.15
C ASN A 248 -8.77 -5.71 19.10
N TYR A 249 -9.43 -6.53 19.96
CA TYR A 249 -10.86 -6.80 19.85
C TYR A 249 -11.72 -5.53 19.80
N LEU A 250 -11.56 -4.64 20.77
CA LEU A 250 -12.39 -3.43 20.88
C LEU A 250 -12.15 -2.45 19.71
N SER A 251 -10.92 -2.34 19.25
CA SER A 251 -10.54 -1.52 18.11
C SER A 251 -11.21 -2.04 16.83
N LEU A 252 -11.05 -3.33 16.52
CA LEU A 252 -11.62 -3.96 15.33
C LEU A 252 -13.14 -4.05 15.36
N LYS A 253 -13.74 -4.19 16.55
CA LYS A 253 -15.20 -4.16 16.71
C LYS A 253 -15.79 -2.80 16.30
N LYS A 254 -15.15 -1.69 16.67
CA LYS A 254 -15.57 -0.33 16.24
C LYS A 254 -15.46 -0.17 14.72
N VAL A 255 -14.41 -0.73 14.10
CA VAL A 255 -14.27 -0.77 12.63
C VAL A 255 -15.45 -1.47 12.00
N GLU A 256 -15.77 -2.70 12.45
CA GLU A 256 -16.91 -3.47 11.95
C GLU A 256 -18.23 -2.70 12.05
N GLU A 257 -18.50 -2.10 13.22
CA GLU A 257 -19.73 -1.32 13.45
C GLU A 257 -19.84 -0.09 12.55
N THR A 258 -18.71 0.54 12.24
CA THR A 258 -18.66 1.67 11.31
C THR A 258 -18.91 1.22 9.89
N LEU A 259 -18.26 0.15 9.44
CA LEU A 259 -18.42 -0.42 8.10
C LEU A 259 -19.86 -0.89 7.85
N LYS A 260 -20.54 -1.50 8.84
CA LYS A 260 -21.95 -1.90 8.72
C LYS A 260 -22.92 -0.75 8.47
N LYS A 261 -22.54 0.48 8.83
CA LYS A 261 -23.35 1.69 8.62
C LYS A 261 -22.90 2.48 7.39
N ALA A 262 -21.71 2.17 6.87
CA ALA A 262 -21.12 2.86 5.75
C ALA A 262 -21.92 2.59 4.46
N LYS A 263 -21.91 3.59 3.59
CA LYS A 263 -22.52 3.53 2.26
C LYS A 263 -21.50 3.95 1.23
N ASP A 264 -21.66 3.45 0.02
CA ASP A 264 -20.85 3.84 -1.12
C ASP A 264 -21.21 5.26 -1.63
N GLN A 265 -20.55 5.70 -2.68
CA GLN A 265 -20.79 7.00 -3.33
C GLN A 265 -22.21 7.17 -3.90
N ASP A 266 -22.95 6.09 -4.07
CA ASP A 266 -24.35 6.05 -4.58
C ASP A 266 -25.37 5.84 -3.44
N GLY A 267 -24.91 5.86 -2.18
CA GLY A 267 -25.74 5.69 -0.99
C GLY A 267 -26.15 4.24 -0.69
N LYS A 268 -25.52 3.23 -1.34
CA LYS A 268 -25.79 1.80 -1.14
C LYS A 268 -24.86 1.19 -0.07
N PRO A 269 -25.33 0.19 0.69
CA PRO A 269 -24.47 -0.51 1.63
C PRO A 269 -23.42 -1.36 0.92
N PHE A 270 -22.26 -1.57 1.57
CA PHE A 270 -21.21 -2.46 1.09
C PHE A 270 -21.51 -3.92 1.43
N ASN A 271 -21.04 -4.83 0.58
CA ASN A 271 -20.82 -6.22 0.96
C ASN A 271 -19.57 -6.29 1.84
N LEU A 272 -19.71 -6.85 3.05
CA LEU A 272 -18.64 -6.89 4.05
C LEU A 272 -18.17 -8.33 4.28
N ILE A 273 -16.88 -8.57 4.15
CA ILE A 273 -16.27 -9.88 4.34
C ILE A 273 -15.22 -9.77 5.45
N SER A 274 -15.42 -10.50 6.54
CA SER A 274 -14.46 -10.51 7.63
C SER A 274 -13.35 -11.52 7.38
N LEU A 275 -12.10 -11.10 7.60
CA LEU A 275 -10.93 -11.96 7.68
C LEU A 275 -10.51 -12.11 9.15
N PRO A 276 -10.12 -13.29 9.60
CA PRO A 276 -9.62 -13.46 10.98
C PRO A 276 -8.30 -12.73 11.17
N MET A 277 -7.92 -12.46 12.42
CA MET A 277 -6.54 -12.14 12.77
C MET A 277 -5.68 -13.42 12.75
N PRO A 278 -4.37 -13.35 12.44
CA PRO A 278 -3.45 -14.40 12.84
C PRO A 278 -3.32 -14.43 14.37
N HIS A 279 -2.91 -15.56 14.93
CA HIS A 279 -2.52 -15.61 16.34
C HIS A 279 -1.44 -14.59 16.63
N GLU A 280 -1.37 -14.14 17.87
CA GLU A 280 -0.39 -13.14 18.29
C GLU A 280 1.04 -13.58 17.92
N ILE A 281 1.75 -12.71 17.20
CA ILE A 281 3.17 -12.87 16.90
C ILE A 281 3.91 -11.80 17.68
N LYS A 282 4.80 -12.23 18.54
CA LYS A 282 5.55 -11.33 19.41
C LYS A 282 7.01 -11.76 19.61
N GLU A 283 7.83 -10.79 19.89
CA GLU A 283 9.18 -10.99 20.36
C GLU A 283 9.37 -10.18 21.64
N LYS A 284 9.73 -10.86 22.73
CA LYS A 284 9.69 -10.30 24.09
C LYS A 284 8.30 -9.75 24.41
N ASP A 285 8.20 -8.46 24.74
CA ASP A 285 6.94 -7.78 25.06
C ASP A 285 6.34 -7.01 23.87
N PHE A 286 6.99 -7.07 22.70
CA PHE A 286 6.51 -6.37 21.50
C PHE A 286 5.69 -7.30 20.62
N ARG A 287 4.41 -6.96 20.40
CA ARG A 287 3.51 -7.62 19.47
C ARG A 287 3.63 -6.99 18.09
N PHE A 288 3.93 -7.79 17.07
CA PHE A 288 4.00 -7.31 15.69
C PHE A 288 2.60 -7.09 15.09
N PRO A 289 2.42 -6.08 14.22
CA PRO A 289 1.13 -5.74 13.61
C PRO A 289 0.79 -6.68 12.43
N ALA A 290 0.77 -7.99 12.67
CA ALA A 290 0.44 -8.97 11.65
C ALA A 290 -1.01 -8.84 11.21
N SER A 291 -1.24 -8.66 9.89
CA SER A 291 -2.57 -8.50 9.33
C SER A 291 -2.70 -9.13 7.95
N TYR A 292 -3.76 -9.91 7.77
CA TYR A 292 -4.10 -10.45 6.45
C TYR A 292 -4.69 -9.39 5.51
N ALA A 293 -5.08 -8.20 5.99
CA ALA A 293 -5.51 -7.11 5.10
C ALA A 293 -4.36 -6.50 4.30
N ASN A 294 -3.10 -6.74 4.73
CA ASN A 294 -1.91 -6.22 4.07
C ASN A 294 -1.50 -7.08 2.83
N PHE A 295 -2.49 -7.60 2.09
CA PHE A 295 -2.29 -8.28 0.81
C PHE A 295 -2.09 -7.27 -0.32
N TYR A 296 -1.48 -7.72 -1.43
CA TYR A 296 -1.29 -6.93 -2.65
C TYR A 296 -2.01 -7.57 -3.84
N ILE A 297 -2.79 -6.76 -4.57
CA ILE A 297 -3.54 -7.21 -5.75
C ILE A 297 -2.75 -6.85 -7.00
N GLY A 298 -1.97 -7.80 -7.53
CA GLY A 298 -1.30 -7.68 -8.83
C GLY A 298 -2.20 -8.11 -10.01
N ASN A 299 -1.63 -8.05 -11.22
CA ASN A 299 -2.29 -8.59 -12.40
C ASN A 299 -2.53 -10.06 -12.27
N ASN A 300 -3.45 -10.80 -12.40
CA ASN A 300 -3.67 -12.27 -12.29
C ASN A 300 -3.19 -12.94 -10.98
N VAL A 301 -2.72 -12.19 -9.97
CA VAL A 301 -2.28 -12.75 -8.70
C VAL A 301 -2.63 -11.83 -7.53
N VAL A 302 -3.00 -12.42 -6.40
CA VAL A 302 -3.08 -11.71 -5.11
C VAL A 302 -2.05 -12.32 -4.19
N LEU A 303 -1.11 -11.51 -3.71
CA LEU A 303 -0.10 -11.91 -2.74
C LEU A 303 -0.65 -11.67 -1.34
N VAL A 304 -0.81 -12.73 -0.58
CA VAL A 304 -1.41 -12.70 0.75
C VAL A 304 -0.34 -13.01 1.79
N PRO A 305 -0.17 -12.17 2.82
CA PRO A 305 0.76 -12.49 3.89
C PRO A 305 0.35 -13.77 4.59
N ALA A 306 1.34 -14.61 4.89
CA ALA A 306 1.20 -15.83 5.66
C ALA A 306 2.11 -15.77 6.89
N PHE A 307 1.64 -16.35 7.97
CA PHE A 307 2.29 -16.24 9.28
C PHE A 307 2.58 -17.61 9.92
N ASN A 308 2.51 -18.69 9.12
CA ASN A 308 2.56 -20.09 9.60
C ASN A 308 1.44 -20.36 10.63
N ASP A 309 0.26 -19.88 10.31
CA ASP A 309 -0.93 -19.87 11.16
C ASP A 309 -2.07 -20.66 10.49
N PRO A 310 -2.91 -21.40 11.22
CA PRO A 310 -4.09 -22.07 10.64
C PRO A 310 -4.99 -21.14 9.84
N ASN A 311 -5.07 -19.85 10.21
CA ASN A 311 -5.88 -18.85 9.52
C ASN A 311 -5.32 -18.47 8.14
N ASP A 312 -4.05 -18.77 7.83
CA ASP A 312 -3.48 -18.56 6.48
C ASP A 312 -4.34 -19.24 5.40
N TYR A 313 -4.73 -20.49 5.65
CA TYR A 313 -5.59 -21.24 4.71
C TYR A 313 -7.04 -20.76 4.70
N VAL A 314 -7.57 -20.33 5.84
CA VAL A 314 -8.92 -19.74 5.93
C VAL A 314 -8.98 -18.49 5.06
N VAL A 315 -8.03 -17.58 5.21
CA VAL A 315 -7.94 -16.34 4.44
C VAL A 315 -7.75 -16.62 2.96
N LYS A 316 -6.87 -17.57 2.62
CA LYS A 316 -6.66 -18.00 1.23
C LYS A 316 -7.97 -18.44 0.56
N GLU A 317 -8.76 -19.29 1.21
CA GLU A 317 -10.02 -19.78 0.61
C GLU A 317 -11.09 -18.67 0.55
N VAL A 318 -11.16 -17.80 1.56
CA VAL A 318 -12.05 -16.62 1.53
C VAL A 318 -11.71 -15.73 0.33
N LEU A 319 -10.44 -15.36 0.16
CA LEU A 319 -10.02 -14.49 -0.93
C LEU A 319 -10.14 -15.18 -2.30
N LYS A 320 -9.87 -16.49 -2.40
CA LYS A 320 -10.05 -17.27 -3.62
C LYS A 320 -11.51 -17.27 -4.10
N ALA A 321 -12.47 -17.30 -3.20
CA ALA A 321 -13.88 -17.20 -3.52
C ALA A 321 -14.26 -15.80 -4.08
N GLN A 322 -13.48 -14.77 -3.77
CA GLN A 322 -13.73 -13.40 -4.22
C GLN A 322 -12.98 -13.07 -5.52
N PHE A 323 -11.75 -13.54 -5.66
CA PHE A 323 -10.89 -13.31 -6.84
C PHE A 323 -10.89 -14.54 -7.75
N THR A 324 -11.96 -14.72 -8.51
CA THR A 324 -12.13 -15.90 -9.38
C THR A 324 -11.19 -15.92 -10.58
N ASP A 325 -10.66 -14.76 -10.96
CA ASP A 325 -9.75 -14.54 -12.09
C ASP A 325 -8.27 -14.42 -11.69
N LYS A 326 -7.98 -14.45 -10.39
CA LYS A 326 -6.62 -14.28 -9.88
C LYS A 326 -6.15 -15.47 -9.03
N LYS A 327 -4.88 -15.82 -9.16
CA LYS A 327 -4.23 -16.80 -8.30
C LYS A 327 -3.99 -16.21 -6.91
N ILE A 328 -4.45 -16.87 -5.84
CA ILE A 328 -4.10 -16.50 -4.48
C ILE A 328 -2.82 -17.20 -4.06
N THR A 329 -1.79 -16.42 -3.74
CA THR A 329 -0.48 -16.92 -3.34
C THR A 329 -0.14 -16.44 -1.93
N LEU A 330 0.10 -17.38 -1.03
CA LEU A 330 0.60 -17.11 0.31
C LEU A 330 2.09 -16.82 0.25
N ILE A 331 2.53 -15.74 0.89
CA ILE A 331 3.95 -15.34 1.03
C ILE A 331 4.29 -15.31 2.51
N ASP A 332 5.28 -16.07 2.93
CA ASP A 332 5.75 -16.03 4.32
C ASP A 332 6.21 -14.60 4.68
N SER A 333 5.43 -13.96 5.53
CA SER A 333 5.62 -12.57 5.91
C SER A 333 6.09 -12.40 7.36
N ARG A 334 6.40 -13.51 8.05
CA ARG A 334 6.88 -13.47 9.44
C ARG A 334 8.14 -12.63 9.59
N ILE A 335 9.02 -12.68 8.58
CA ILE A 335 10.23 -11.87 8.58
C ILE A 335 9.93 -10.40 8.22
N LEU A 336 8.97 -10.15 7.33
CA LEU A 336 8.61 -8.79 6.92
C LEU A 336 8.05 -7.99 8.09
N ILE A 337 7.14 -8.59 8.88
CA ILE A 337 6.49 -7.91 10.00
C ILE A 337 7.44 -7.56 11.16
N LYS A 338 8.64 -8.16 11.24
CA LYS A 338 9.67 -7.69 12.17
C LYS A 338 10.08 -6.25 11.86
N GLY A 339 10.03 -5.82 10.59
CA GLY A 339 10.18 -4.43 10.18
C GLY A 339 8.91 -3.59 10.34
N GLN A 340 7.84 -4.15 10.93
CA GLN A 340 6.54 -3.51 11.23
C GLN A 340 5.65 -3.25 10.02
N GLY A 341 5.95 -3.83 8.86
CA GLY A 341 5.11 -3.76 7.67
C GLY A 341 4.96 -5.10 6.96
N GLY A 342 3.99 -5.21 6.05
CA GLY A 342 3.71 -6.42 5.27
C GLY A 342 3.94 -6.23 3.77
N ILE A 343 3.33 -7.09 2.97
CA ILE A 343 3.51 -7.12 1.50
C ILE A 343 3.01 -5.83 0.86
N HIS A 344 1.85 -5.31 1.28
CA HIS A 344 1.30 -4.08 0.72
C HIS A 344 2.20 -2.87 0.99
N CYS A 345 2.77 -2.78 2.19
CA CYS A 345 3.65 -1.68 2.59
C CYS A 345 4.91 -1.56 1.74
N ILE A 346 5.43 -2.68 1.21
CA ILE A 346 6.65 -2.72 0.38
C ILE A 346 6.37 -2.69 -1.13
N THR A 347 5.11 -2.59 -1.55
CA THR A 347 4.69 -2.59 -2.95
C THR A 347 3.92 -1.33 -3.31
N GLN A 348 4.09 -0.83 -4.54
CA GLN A 348 3.30 0.27 -5.08
C GLN A 348 2.96 0.00 -6.54
N GLN A 349 1.66 -0.10 -6.86
CA GLN A 349 1.20 -0.32 -8.22
C GLN A 349 1.31 0.93 -9.09
N GLN A 350 1.71 0.73 -10.34
CA GLN A 350 1.59 1.71 -11.40
C GLN A 350 0.50 1.26 -12.37
N PRO A 351 -0.59 2.02 -12.53
CA PRO A 351 -1.67 1.66 -13.44
C PRO A 351 -1.17 1.52 -14.88
N LYS A 352 -1.85 0.67 -15.65
CA LYS A 352 -1.60 0.56 -17.09
C LYS A 352 -2.10 1.82 -17.79
N HIS A 353 -1.27 2.37 -18.67
CA HIS A 353 -1.67 3.43 -19.59
C HIS A 353 -1.86 2.85 -21.00
N SER A 354 -2.68 3.47 -21.81
CA SER A 354 -2.75 3.12 -23.22
C SER A 354 -1.56 3.82 -23.91
N ASN A 355 -0.74 3.04 -24.61
CA ASN A 355 0.23 3.63 -25.52
C ASN A 355 -0.54 4.34 -26.63
N LEU A 356 -0.22 5.60 -26.89
CA LEU A 356 -0.66 6.33 -28.05
C LEU A 356 -0.08 5.71 -29.32
#